data_15412d71f8c8ebbc9106a059033b3338
#
_entry.id   15412d71f8c8ebbc9106a059033b3338
#
_cell.length_a   1.000
_cell.length_b   1.000
_cell.length_c   1.000
_cell.angle_alpha   90.00
_cell.angle_beta   90.00
_cell.angle_gamma   90.00
#
_symmetry.space_group_name_H-M   'P 1'
#
loop_
_entity.id
_entity.type
_entity.pdbx_description
1 polymer ?
#
loop_
_entity_poly.entity_id
_entity_poly.type
_entity_poly.pdbx_seq_one_letter_code
_entity_poly.pdbx_strand_id
1 'polypeptide(L)'
;MIHTVLFDLDGTLLNTIDDLADAGNWVCAQHGWPEFTVEQFKHMVGNGIPKLVERFSPADARTPEQLAATLAEFTSRYDAHKEDKTAPYPGIAALIDALNTAGVQCAVFSNKADPLCGKIIEHYFGAGRFVLVRGSRPGVPTKPDPTGVYSLMQDLHADPASTLFVGDSDVDILTGHNAGLPAMGALWGFRGRAELTAAGADALADVPEDILEYVRTH
;
A
#
# COMPACT_ATOMS: atom_id res chain seq x y z
N MET A 1 14.49 2.15 -20.39
CA MET A 1 13.11 1.61 -20.57
C MET A 1 12.75 0.82 -19.32
N ILE A 2 11.61 1.07 -18.73
CA ILE A 2 11.14 0.37 -17.52
C ILE A 2 10.64 -1.02 -17.88
N HIS A 3 11.14 -2.04 -17.19
CA HIS A 3 10.78 -3.45 -17.38
C HIS A 3 10.05 -4.05 -16.17
N THR A 4 10.10 -3.37 -15.01
CA THR A 4 9.44 -3.82 -13.79
C THR A 4 8.76 -2.64 -13.09
N VAL A 5 7.54 -2.83 -12.63
CA VAL A 5 6.83 -1.85 -11.79
C VAL A 5 6.44 -2.52 -10.48
N LEU A 6 6.89 -1.94 -9.38
CA LEU A 6 6.54 -2.33 -8.02
C LEU A 6 5.44 -1.40 -7.52
N PHE A 7 4.28 -1.93 -7.18
CA PHE A 7 3.14 -1.17 -6.70
C PHE A 7 2.95 -1.36 -5.18
N ASP A 8 2.63 -0.28 -4.46
CA ASP A 8 1.93 -0.45 -3.20
C ASP A 8 0.49 -0.92 -3.43
N LEU A 9 -0.18 -1.31 -2.37
CA LEU A 9 -1.53 -1.89 -2.41
C LEU A 9 -2.59 -0.88 -1.95
N ASP A 10 -2.57 -0.55 -0.65
CA ASP A 10 -3.61 0.25 0.01
C ASP A 10 -3.45 1.74 -0.36
N GLY A 11 -4.38 2.31 -1.11
CA GLY A 11 -4.28 3.68 -1.63
C GLY A 11 -3.67 3.79 -3.03
N THR A 12 -3.06 2.73 -3.52
CA THR A 12 -2.44 2.71 -4.86
C THR A 12 -3.22 1.83 -5.84
N LEU A 13 -3.34 0.54 -5.56
CA LEU A 13 -4.12 -0.39 -6.39
C LEU A 13 -5.58 -0.47 -5.94
N LEU A 14 -5.81 -0.45 -4.62
CA LEU A 14 -7.12 -0.60 -4.00
C LEU A 14 -7.44 0.60 -3.10
N ASN A 15 -8.68 1.09 -3.19
CA ASN A 15 -9.24 1.98 -2.18
C ASN A 15 -9.77 1.14 -1.01
N THR A 16 -8.96 1.02 0.04
CA THR A 16 -9.26 0.21 1.23
C THR A 16 -9.64 1.07 2.44
N ILE A 17 -9.67 2.39 2.28
CA ILE A 17 -9.74 3.31 3.41
C ILE A 17 -11.04 3.21 4.21
N ASP A 18 -12.17 3.02 3.53
CA ASP A 18 -13.47 2.97 4.19
C ASP A 18 -13.60 1.75 5.11
N ASP A 19 -13.15 0.57 4.65
CA ASP A 19 -13.18 -0.65 5.47
C ASP A 19 -12.20 -0.59 6.64
N LEU A 20 -11.02 0.05 6.44
CA LEU A 20 -10.07 0.31 7.53
C LEU A 20 -10.64 1.29 8.56
N ALA A 21 -11.30 2.37 8.11
CA ALA A 21 -11.93 3.35 8.99
C ALA A 21 -13.12 2.77 9.75
N ASP A 22 -13.97 2.00 9.08
CA ASP A 22 -15.11 1.33 9.73
C ASP A 22 -14.64 0.33 10.80
N ALA A 23 -13.58 -0.45 10.52
CA ALA A 23 -13.03 -1.38 11.49
C ALA A 23 -12.42 -0.65 12.70
N GLY A 24 -11.67 0.44 12.47
CA GLY A 24 -11.10 1.26 13.54
C GLY A 24 -12.16 1.95 14.39
N ASN A 25 -13.16 2.57 13.77
CA ASN A 25 -14.26 3.22 14.47
C ASN A 25 -15.15 2.22 15.21
N TRP A 26 -15.33 1.00 14.67
CA TRP A 26 -16.01 -0.05 15.41
C TRP A 26 -15.28 -0.38 16.72
N VAL A 27 -13.95 -0.50 16.71
CA VAL A 27 -13.14 -0.70 17.94
C VAL A 27 -13.30 0.51 18.87
N CYS A 28 -13.17 1.73 18.35
CA CYS A 28 -13.36 2.94 19.15
C CYS A 28 -14.71 2.93 19.87
N ALA A 29 -15.79 2.58 19.19
CA ALA A 29 -17.14 2.50 19.75
C ALA A 29 -17.23 1.44 20.86
N GLN A 30 -16.60 0.24 20.71
CA GLN A 30 -16.60 -0.79 21.76
C GLN A 30 -15.93 -0.31 23.07
N HIS A 31 -14.93 0.56 22.96
CA HIS A 31 -14.17 1.07 24.09
C HIS A 31 -14.64 2.45 24.58
N GLY A 32 -15.66 3.06 23.94
CA GLY A 32 -16.10 4.41 24.25
C GLY A 32 -15.07 5.49 23.90
N TRP A 33 -14.17 5.21 22.95
CA TRP A 33 -13.17 6.16 22.45
C TRP A 33 -13.76 7.07 21.36
N PRO A 34 -13.15 8.25 21.14
CA PRO A 34 -13.54 9.12 20.03
C PRO A 34 -13.39 8.41 18.68
N GLU A 35 -14.38 8.60 17.80
CA GLU A 35 -14.31 8.15 16.42
C GLU A 35 -13.59 9.18 15.53
N PHE A 36 -13.06 8.72 14.40
CA PHE A 36 -12.30 9.51 13.44
C PHE A 36 -12.98 9.52 12.08
N THR A 37 -12.80 10.60 11.34
CA THR A 37 -13.25 10.68 9.95
C THR A 37 -12.38 9.84 9.03
N VAL A 38 -12.88 9.50 7.85
CA VAL A 38 -12.09 8.81 6.81
C VAL A 38 -10.83 9.61 6.44
N GLU A 39 -10.93 10.94 6.36
CA GLU A 39 -9.76 11.79 6.08
C GLU A 39 -8.68 11.70 7.17
N GLN A 40 -9.09 11.57 8.43
CA GLN A 40 -8.12 11.34 9.51
C GLN A 40 -7.49 9.94 9.40
N PHE A 41 -8.28 8.91 9.04
CA PHE A 41 -7.74 7.57 8.79
C PHE A 41 -6.74 7.52 7.66
N LYS A 42 -6.94 8.28 6.57
CA LYS A 42 -5.95 8.39 5.49
C LYS A 42 -4.56 8.73 6.01
N HIS A 43 -4.45 9.64 6.99
CA HIS A 43 -3.17 10.02 7.60
C HIS A 43 -2.64 9.02 8.63
N MET A 44 -3.45 8.08 9.09
CA MET A 44 -3.05 7.04 10.05
C MET A 44 -2.56 5.77 9.36
N VAL A 45 -3.01 5.49 8.13
CA VAL A 45 -2.65 4.31 7.33
C VAL A 45 -1.27 4.48 6.68
N GLY A 46 -0.63 3.40 6.24
CA GLY A 46 0.63 3.37 5.47
C GLY A 46 1.78 2.63 6.18
N ASN A 47 1.80 2.57 7.51
CA ASN A 47 2.86 1.93 8.29
C ASN A 47 2.45 0.57 8.91
N GLY A 48 1.45 -0.08 8.32
CA GLY A 48 0.89 -1.36 8.80
C GLY A 48 -0.15 -1.22 9.91
N ILE A 49 -0.93 -2.30 10.10
CA ILE A 49 -2.05 -2.33 11.06
C ILE A 49 -1.63 -2.07 12.50
N PRO A 50 -0.51 -2.59 13.03
CA PRO A 50 -0.10 -2.27 14.40
C PRO A 50 0.07 -0.77 14.66
N LYS A 51 0.63 -0.05 13.67
CA LYS A 51 0.83 1.41 13.79
C LYS A 51 -0.49 2.17 13.63
N LEU A 52 -1.39 1.69 12.81
CA LEU A 52 -2.75 2.23 12.69
C LEU A 52 -3.48 2.12 14.05
N VAL A 53 -3.45 0.95 14.67
CA VAL A 53 -4.06 0.69 15.98
C VAL A 53 -3.47 1.62 17.06
N GLU A 54 -2.15 1.76 17.12
CA GLU A 54 -1.49 2.69 18.04
C GLU A 54 -1.98 4.14 17.84
N ARG A 55 -2.16 4.57 16.57
CA ARG A 55 -2.54 5.94 16.23
C ARG A 55 -3.96 6.30 16.64
N PHE A 56 -4.92 5.41 16.47
CA PHE A 56 -6.30 5.68 16.88
C PHE A 56 -6.58 5.37 18.35
N SER A 57 -5.73 4.61 19.05
CA SER A 57 -5.87 4.35 20.47
C SER A 57 -5.56 5.60 21.28
N PRO A 58 -6.33 5.94 22.35
CA PRO A 58 -5.98 7.00 23.29
C PRO A 58 -4.65 6.74 24.01
N ALA A 59 -3.96 7.80 24.43
CA ALA A 59 -2.63 7.69 25.02
C ALA A 59 -2.56 6.81 26.29
N ASP A 60 -3.64 6.78 27.07
CA ASP A 60 -3.79 5.96 28.29
C ASP A 60 -4.15 4.50 28.01
N ALA A 61 -4.43 4.15 26.75
CA ALA A 61 -4.72 2.80 26.26
C ALA A 61 -3.58 2.20 25.41
N ARG A 62 -2.34 2.71 25.54
CA ARG A 62 -1.19 2.30 24.71
C ARG A 62 -0.15 1.45 25.43
N THR A 63 -0.52 0.75 26.53
CA THR A 63 0.40 -0.27 27.04
C THR A 63 0.56 -1.40 26.04
N PRO A 64 1.69 -2.16 26.04
CA PRO A 64 1.89 -3.27 25.11
C PRO A 64 0.75 -4.29 25.14
N GLU A 65 0.21 -4.60 26.32
CA GLU A 65 -0.90 -5.55 26.52
C GLU A 65 -2.20 -5.01 25.92
N GLN A 66 -2.50 -3.72 26.13
CA GLN A 66 -3.69 -3.07 25.59
C GLN A 66 -3.62 -2.99 24.07
N LEU A 67 -2.48 -2.56 23.51
CA LEU A 67 -2.29 -2.51 22.07
C LEU A 67 -2.41 -3.90 21.41
N ALA A 68 -1.91 -4.94 22.07
CA ALA A 68 -2.05 -6.31 21.56
C ALA A 68 -3.52 -6.77 21.55
N ALA A 69 -4.30 -6.44 22.58
CA ALA A 69 -5.73 -6.73 22.65
C ALA A 69 -6.50 -5.97 21.57
N THR A 70 -6.29 -4.65 21.48
CA THR A 70 -6.92 -3.78 20.46
C THR A 70 -6.57 -4.22 19.03
N LEU A 71 -5.31 -4.63 18.80
CA LEU A 71 -4.88 -5.18 17.52
C LEU A 71 -5.64 -6.46 17.15
N ALA A 72 -5.86 -7.34 18.10
CA ALA A 72 -6.61 -8.58 17.87
C ALA A 72 -8.09 -8.27 17.53
N GLU A 73 -8.73 -7.35 18.24
CA GLU A 73 -10.10 -6.89 17.97
C GLU A 73 -10.21 -6.26 16.58
N PHE A 74 -9.32 -5.31 16.27
CA PHE A 74 -9.28 -4.68 14.96
C PHE A 74 -9.10 -5.71 13.84
N THR A 75 -8.11 -6.61 14.00
CA THR A 75 -7.81 -7.63 12.97
C THR A 75 -8.99 -8.54 12.73
N SER A 76 -9.65 -9.00 13.80
CA SER A 76 -10.84 -9.83 13.70
C SER A 76 -11.98 -9.13 12.96
N ARG A 77 -12.23 -7.84 13.29
CA ARG A 77 -13.26 -7.03 12.63
C ARG A 77 -12.92 -6.77 11.17
N TYR A 78 -11.69 -6.34 10.90
CA TYR A 78 -11.23 -6.02 9.56
C TYR A 78 -11.25 -7.25 8.64
N ASP A 79 -10.79 -8.41 9.11
CA ASP A 79 -10.79 -9.65 8.32
C ASP A 79 -12.19 -10.07 7.87
N ALA A 80 -13.20 -9.81 8.71
CA ALA A 80 -14.59 -10.13 8.39
C ALA A 80 -15.24 -9.13 7.41
N HIS A 81 -14.72 -7.90 7.31
CA HIS A 81 -15.36 -6.78 6.60
C HIS A 81 -14.45 -6.06 5.58
N LYS A 82 -13.24 -6.56 5.31
CA LYS A 82 -12.24 -5.92 4.46
C LYS A 82 -12.59 -5.81 2.97
N GLU A 83 -13.71 -6.38 2.58
CA GLU A 83 -14.20 -6.44 1.20
C GLU A 83 -15.60 -5.80 1.06
N ASP A 84 -16.12 -5.15 2.13
CA ASP A 84 -17.46 -4.55 2.12
C ASP A 84 -17.52 -3.30 1.22
N LYS A 85 -16.48 -2.48 1.22
CA LYS A 85 -16.37 -1.22 0.47
C LYS A 85 -15.08 -1.11 -0.35
N THR A 86 -14.10 -1.96 -0.07
CA THR A 86 -12.83 -2.00 -0.82
C THR A 86 -13.08 -2.28 -2.29
N ALA A 87 -12.40 -1.55 -3.16
CA ALA A 87 -12.48 -1.73 -4.61
C ALA A 87 -11.17 -1.28 -5.30
N PRO A 88 -10.85 -1.83 -6.48
CA PRO A 88 -9.79 -1.27 -7.31
C PRO A 88 -10.09 0.18 -7.70
N TYR A 89 -9.05 1.02 -7.72
CA TYR A 89 -9.22 2.35 -8.28
C TYR A 89 -9.57 2.26 -9.77
N PRO A 90 -10.40 3.18 -10.29
CA PRO A 90 -10.73 3.21 -11.71
C PRO A 90 -9.50 3.21 -12.60
N GLY A 91 -9.47 2.37 -13.62
CA GLY A 91 -8.35 2.27 -14.57
C GLY A 91 -7.22 1.31 -14.18
N ILE A 92 -7.07 0.94 -12.91
CA ILE A 92 -5.94 0.10 -12.44
C ILE A 92 -5.93 -1.28 -13.13
N ALA A 93 -7.07 -1.95 -13.25
CA ALA A 93 -7.10 -3.26 -13.91
C ALA A 93 -6.65 -3.16 -15.37
N ALA A 94 -7.09 -2.12 -16.10
CA ALA A 94 -6.70 -1.86 -17.48
C ALA A 94 -5.19 -1.50 -17.58
N LEU A 95 -4.66 -0.73 -16.64
CA LEU A 95 -3.23 -0.43 -16.56
C LEU A 95 -2.40 -1.71 -16.43
N ILE A 96 -2.74 -2.58 -15.47
CA ILE A 96 -2.00 -3.84 -15.22
C ILE A 96 -2.04 -4.74 -16.48
N ASP A 97 -3.20 -4.86 -17.11
CA ASP A 97 -3.33 -5.63 -18.35
C ASP A 97 -2.49 -5.03 -19.51
N ALA A 98 -2.43 -3.71 -19.63
CA ALA A 98 -1.62 -3.01 -20.61
C ALA A 98 -0.10 -3.16 -20.37
N LEU A 99 0.34 -3.05 -19.11
CA LEU A 99 1.74 -3.27 -18.72
C LEU A 99 2.17 -4.72 -19.01
N ASN A 100 1.36 -5.69 -18.61
CA ASN A 100 1.63 -7.11 -18.90
C ASN A 100 1.69 -7.39 -20.40
N THR A 101 0.80 -6.79 -21.20
CA THR A 101 0.82 -6.91 -22.67
C THR A 101 2.09 -6.30 -23.28
N ALA A 102 2.62 -5.25 -22.66
CA ALA A 102 3.88 -4.63 -23.06
C ALA A 102 5.12 -5.41 -22.58
N GLY A 103 4.95 -6.53 -21.87
CA GLY A 103 6.05 -7.33 -21.33
C GLY A 103 6.67 -6.77 -20.05
N VAL A 104 5.99 -5.83 -19.38
CA VAL A 104 6.45 -5.25 -18.11
C VAL A 104 5.99 -6.12 -16.95
N GLN A 105 6.91 -6.50 -16.07
CA GLN A 105 6.60 -7.24 -14.86
C GLN A 105 5.89 -6.32 -13.84
N CYS A 106 4.71 -6.71 -13.39
CA CYS A 106 4.00 -6.03 -12.32
C CYS A 106 4.11 -6.85 -11.03
N ALA A 107 4.56 -6.22 -9.95
CA ALA A 107 4.62 -6.85 -8.63
C ALA A 107 4.07 -5.93 -7.54
N VAL A 108 3.66 -6.50 -6.41
CA VAL A 108 3.13 -5.77 -5.25
C VAL A 108 4.10 -5.84 -4.08
N PHE A 109 4.35 -4.69 -3.44
CA PHE A 109 5.10 -4.59 -2.20
C PHE A 109 4.41 -3.66 -1.19
N SER A 110 3.86 -4.21 -0.10
CA SER A 110 3.02 -3.49 0.84
C SER A 110 3.40 -3.72 2.31
N ASN A 111 3.09 -2.73 3.16
CA ASN A 111 3.14 -2.87 4.63
C ASN A 111 1.96 -3.66 5.22
N LYS A 112 0.98 -4.03 4.40
CA LYS A 112 -0.09 -4.96 4.77
C LYS A 112 0.48 -6.36 4.98
N ALA A 113 -0.09 -7.13 5.92
CA ALA A 113 0.38 -8.49 6.21
C ALA A 113 0.38 -9.38 4.96
N ASP A 114 1.48 -10.11 4.73
CA ASP A 114 1.72 -10.91 3.52
C ASP A 114 0.58 -11.87 3.14
N PRO A 115 0.00 -12.65 4.08
CA PRO A 115 -1.13 -13.54 3.75
C PRO A 115 -2.40 -12.80 3.29
N LEU A 116 -2.59 -11.55 3.73
CA LEU A 116 -3.72 -10.72 3.31
C LEU A 116 -3.49 -10.12 1.92
N CYS A 117 -2.25 -9.71 1.62
CA CYS A 117 -1.90 -9.17 0.30
C CYS A 117 -2.23 -10.17 -0.81
N GLY A 118 -1.78 -11.42 -0.69
CA GLY A 118 -2.03 -12.44 -1.70
C GLY A 118 -3.52 -12.67 -1.95
N LYS A 119 -4.30 -12.84 -0.86
CA LYS A 119 -5.74 -13.08 -0.96
C LYS A 119 -6.51 -11.94 -1.60
N ILE A 120 -6.24 -10.71 -1.20
CA ILE A 120 -6.96 -9.53 -1.69
C ILE A 120 -6.60 -9.24 -3.16
N ILE A 121 -5.34 -9.42 -3.54
CA ILE A 121 -4.91 -9.29 -4.95
C ILE A 121 -5.58 -10.37 -5.81
N GLU A 122 -5.62 -11.61 -5.37
CA GLU A 122 -6.28 -12.69 -6.11
C GLU A 122 -7.78 -12.44 -6.25
N HIS A 123 -8.43 -11.94 -5.18
CA HIS A 123 -9.85 -11.62 -5.19
C HIS A 123 -10.22 -10.55 -6.23
N TYR A 124 -9.48 -9.42 -6.26
CA TYR A 124 -9.84 -8.28 -7.13
C TYR A 124 -9.24 -8.33 -8.53
N PHE A 125 -8.08 -8.97 -8.70
CA PHE A 125 -7.35 -8.97 -9.98
C PHE A 125 -7.23 -10.35 -10.61
N GLY A 126 -7.55 -11.42 -9.87
CA GLY A 126 -7.36 -12.79 -10.34
C GLY A 126 -5.89 -13.22 -10.32
N ALA A 127 -5.66 -14.49 -10.63
CA ALA A 127 -4.31 -15.05 -10.69
C ALA A 127 -3.55 -14.58 -11.94
N GLY A 128 -2.24 -14.38 -11.81
CA GLY A 128 -1.31 -14.18 -12.93
C GLY A 128 -1.15 -12.74 -13.42
N ARG A 129 -1.91 -11.77 -12.92
CA ARG A 129 -1.70 -10.35 -13.27
C ARG A 129 -0.47 -9.74 -12.61
N PHE A 130 -0.10 -10.23 -11.44
CA PHE A 130 1.13 -9.84 -10.74
C PHE A 130 2.07 -11.05 -10.66
N VAL A 131 3.32 -10.85 -11.06
CA VAL A 131 4.33 -11.92 -11.05
C VAL A 131 4.76 -12.29 -9.63
N LEU A 132 4.64 -11.33 -8.69
CA LEU A 132 4.93 -11.54 -7.28
C LEU A 132 4.12 -10.57 -6.42
N VAL A 133 3.55 -11.06 -5.32
CA VAL A 133 2.84 -10.26 -4.31
C VAL A 133 3.54 -10.47 -2.98
N ARG A 134 3.96 -9.39 -2.36
CA ARG A 134 4.69 -9.45 -1.10
C ARG A 134 4.19 -8.38 -0.13
N GLY A 135 3.81 -8.83 1.06
CA GLY A 135 3.45 -7.99 2.17
C GLY A 135 4.49 -8.01 3.29
N SER A 136 4.14 -7.41 4.41
CA SER A 136 4.93 -7.41 5.64
C SER A 136 5.02 -8.81 6.23
N ARG A 137 6.24 -9.23 6.63
CA ARG A 137 6.54 -10.52 7.22
C ARG A 137 7.36 -10.35 8.51
N PRO A 138 7.19 -11.24 9.50
CA PRO A 138 8.00 -11.20 10.72
C PRO A 138 9.50 -11.24 10.42
N GLY A 139 10.27 -10.39 11.09
CA GLY A 139 11.72 -10.32 10.95
C GLY A 139 12.21 -9.55 9.71
N VAL A 140 11.32 -9.04 8.86
CA VAL A 140 11.67 -8.15 7.75
C VAL A 140 11.19 -6.74 8.08
N PRO A 141 12.05 -5.71 8.02
CA PRO A 141 11.63 -4.32 8.22
C PRO A 141 10.55 -3.92 7.21
N THR A 142 9.62 -3.08 7.67
CA THR A 142 8.56 -2.51 6.82
C THR A 142 9.07 -1.29 6.05
N LYS A 143 8.36 -0.90 4.99
CA LYS A 143 8.59 0.39 4.31
C LYS A 143 8.66 1.52 5.34
N PRO A 144 9.60 2.48 5.22
CA PRO A 144 10.45 2.76 4.07
C PRO A 144 11.81 2.06 4.07
N ASP A 145 12.04 1.01 4.88
CA ASP A 145 13.26 0.22 4.81
C ASP A 145 13.32 -0.55 3.48
N PRO A 146 14.44 -0.48 2.71
CA PRO A 146 14.53 -1.07 1.38
C PRO A 146 14.77 -2.58 1.36
N THR A 147 15.02 -3.22 2.50
CA THR A 147 15.39 -4.64 2.59
C THR A 147 14.38 -5.55 1.88
N GLY A 148 13.09 -5.30 2.07
CA GLY A 148 12.04 -6.07 1.41
C GLY A 148 12.01 -5.88 -0.11
N VAL A 149 12.31 -4.66 -0.59
CA VAL A 149 12.40 -4.34 -2.03
C VAL A 149 13.59 -5.07 -2.65
N TYR A 150 14.77 -5.06 -2.02
CA TYR A 150 15.93 -5.80 -2.53
C TYR A 150 15.65 -7.30 -2.68
N SER A 151 14.99 -7.91 -1.67
CA SER A 151 14.61 -9.32 -1.76
C SER A 151 13.60 -9.56 -2.90
N LEU A 152 12.62 -8.66 -3.06
CA LEU A 152 11.63 -8.76 -4.14
C LEU A 152 12.29 -8.67 -5.51
N MET A 153 13.17 -7.68 -5.71
CA MET A 153 13.91 -7.50 -6.96
C MET A 153 14.83 -8.69 -7.30
N GLN A 154 15.47 -9.27 -6.28
CA GLN A 154 16.27 -10.48 -6.47
C GLN A 154 15.43 -11.65 -6.99
N ASP A 155 14.24 -11.88 -6.40
CA ASP A 155 13.33 -12.94 -6.83
C ASP A 155 12.76 -12.71 -8.24
N LEU A 156 12.58 -11.46 -8.63
CA LEU A 156 12.12 -11.04 -9.96
C LEU A 156 13.25 -10.98 -11.00
N HIS A 157 14.51 -11.10 -10.60
CA HIS A 157 15.67 -10.78 -11.42
C HIS A 157 15.61 -9.39 -12.04
N ALA A 158 15.03 -8.42 -11.28
CA ALA A 158 14.80 -7.06 -11.75
C ALA A 158 16.06 -6.19 -11.59
N ASP A 159 16.32 -5.37 -12.61
CA ASP A 159 17.41 -4.39 -12.59
C ASP A 159 16.89 -3.07 -12.00
N PRO A 160 17.56 -2.50 -10.98
CA PRO A 160 17.17 -1.19 -10.44
C PRO A 160 17.04 -0.09 -11.49
N ALA A 161 17.91 -0.08 -12.50
CA ALA A 161 17.92 0.93 -13.56
C ALA A 161 16.67 0.87 -14.47
N SER A 162 15.92 -0.24 -14.43
CA SER A 162 14.70 -0.45 -15.21
C SER A 162 13.49 -0.82 -14.35
N THR A 163 13.53 -0.46 -13.06
CA THR A 163 12.44 -0.70 -12.11
C THR A 163 11.89 0.63 -11.60
N LEU A 164 10.55 0.76 -11.60
CA LEU A 164 9.81 1.90 -11.06
C LEU A 164 9.07 1.46 -9.79
N PHE A 165 9.11 2.27 -8.72
CA PHE A 165 8.24 2.11 -7.56
C PHE A 165 7.04 3.08 -7.67
N VAL A 166 5.82 2.60 -7.45
CA VAL A 166 4.59 3.39 -7.50
C VAL A 166 3.84 3.25 -6.19
N GLY A 167 3.53 4.37 -5.56
CA GLY A 167 2.75 4.40 -4.33
C GLY A 167 2.07 5.75 -4.10
N ASP A 168 1.25 5.84 -3.06
CA ASP A 168 0.42 7.03 -2.81
C ASP A 168 0.84 7.82 -1.56
N SER A 169 1.93 7.45 -0.90
CA SER A 169 2.41 8.09 0.33
C SER A 169 3.89 8.43 0.32
N ASP A 170 4.31 9.29 1.25
CA ASP A 170 5.72 9.58 1.54
C ASP A 170 6.54 8.32 1.82
N VAL A 171 5.92 7.36 2.51
CA VAL A 171 6.55 6.05 2.81
C VAL A 171 6.94 5.32 1.53
N ASP A 172 6.13 5.38 0.48
CA ASP A 172 6.38 4.73 -0.80
C ASP A 172 7.51 5.40 -1.57
N ILE A 173 7.46 6.74 -1.65
CA ILE A 173 8.49 7.53 -2.31
C ILE A 173 9.85 7.27 -1.65
N LEU A 174 9.90 7.35 -0.32
CA LEU A 174 11.11 7.05 0.44
C LEU A 174 11.58 5.60 0.27
N THR A 175 10.64 4.65 0.13
CA THR A 175 10.99 3.24 -0.13
C THR A 175 11.69 3.07 -1.46
N GLY A 176 11.13 3.67 -2.53
CA GLY A 176 11.76 3.68 -3.85
C GLY A 176 13.17 4.26 -3.80
N HIS A 177 13.32 5.46 -3.25
CA HIS A 177 14.60 6.14 -3.15
C HIS A 177 15.62 5.38 -2.29
N ASN A 178 15.21 4.84 -1.14
CA ASN A 178 16.09 4.04 -0.28
C ASN A 178 16.56 2.76 -0.97
N ALA A 179 15.75 2.24 -1.91
CA ALA A 179 16.12 1.09 -2.74
C ALA A 179 16.93 1.48 -4.01
N GLY A 180 17.15 2.78 -4.25
CA GLY A 180 17.83 3.28 -5.45
C GLY A 180 16.97 3.24 -6.72
N LEU A 181 15.64 3.27 -6.57
CA LEU A 181 14.68 3.25 -7.66
C LEU A 181 14.05 4.63 -7.88
N PRO A 182 13.69 5.00 -9.11
CA PRO A 182 12.75 6.08 -9.33
C PRO A 182 11.40 5.75 -8.66
N ALA A 183 10.78 6.78 -8.07
CA ALA A 183 9.53 6.65 -7.33
C ALA A 183 8.46 7.62 -7.88
N MET A 184 7.30 7.06 -8.24
CA MET A 184 6.16 7.82 -8.76
C MET A 184 5.03 7.86 -7.75
N GLY A 185 4.49 9.05 -7.50
CA GLY A 185 3.36 9.27 -6.61
C GLY A 185 2.01 9.16 -7.31
N ALA A 186 1.11 8.31 -6.80
CA ALA A 186 -0.28 8.16 -7.27
C ALA A 186 -1.19 9.17 -6.56
N LEU A 187 -1.73 10.15 -7.30
CA LEU A 187 -2.51 11.25 -6.74
C LEU A 187 -3.97 10.91 -6.41
N TRP A 188 -4.46 9.76 -6.84
CA TRP A 188 -5.80 9.26 -6.50
C TRP A 188 -5.87 8.59 -5.13
N GLY A 189 -4.72 8.40 -4.47
CA GLY A 189 -4.61 7.67 -3.21
C GLY A 189 -4.96 8.47 -1.96
N PHE A 190 -4.36 8.08 -0.83
CA PHE A 190 -4.68 8.67 0.47
C PHE A 190 -3.96 10.00 0.72
N ARG A 191 -2.85 10.25 0.03
CA ARG A 191 -2.03 11.46 0.17
C ARG A 191 -2.16 12.36 -1.04
N GLY A 192 -1.99 13.64 -0.81
CA GLY A 192 -2.11 14.64 -1.86
C GLY A 192 -0.77 15.01 -2.49
N ARG A 193 -0.83 15.78 -3.58
CA ARG A 193 0.32 16.29 -4.35
C ARG A 193 1.39 16.95 -3.47
N ALA A 194 0.98 17.74 -2.49
CA ALA A 194 1.91 18.48 -1.63
C ALA A 194 2.82 17.51 -0.83
N GLU A 195 2.27 16.46 -0.25
CA GLU A 195 3.04 15.47 0.51
C GLU A 195 3.96 14.65 -0.38
N LEU A 196 3.47 14.15 -1.51
CA LEU A 196 4.26 13.38 -2.47
C LEU A 196 5.40 14.21 -3.09
N THR A 197 5.14 15.47 -3.40
CA THR A 197 6.18 16.40 -3.88
C THR A 197 7.21 16.68 -2.79
N ALA A 198 6.78 16.90 -1.54
CA ALA A 198 7.69 17.12 -0.40
C ALA A 198 8.54 15.87 -0.08
N ALA A 199 8.02 14.68 -0.32
CA ALA A 199 8.76 13.42 -0.21
C ALA A 199 9.77 13.23 -1.36
N GLY A 200 9.72 14.07 -2.40
CA GLY A 200 10.65 14.05 -3.52
C GLY A 200 10.26 13.13 -4.68
N ALA A 201 8.97 12.82 -4.86
CA ALA A 201 8.53 11.98 -5.97
C ALA A 201 9.13 12.44 -7.31
N ASP A 202 9.75 11.52 -8.06
CA ASP A 202 10.39 11.80 -9.36
C ASP A 202 9.35 12.12 -10.43
N ALA A 203 8.15 11.56 -10.29
CA ALA A 203 7.00 11.86 -11.13
C ALA A 203 5.70 11.70 -10.31
N LEU A 204 4.63 12.31 -10.81
CA LEU A 204 3.29 12.20 -10.23
C LEU A 204 2.31 11.75 -11.32
N ALA A 205 1.47 10.78 -11.00
CA ALA A 205 0.39 10.30 -11.84
C ALA A 205 -0.96 10.84 -11.33
N ASP A 206 -1.67 11.58 -12.17
CA ASP A 206 -3.04 12.02 -11.88
C ASP A 206 -4.05 10.88 -12.12
N VAL A 207 -3.75 10.03 -13.11
CA VAL A 207 -4.55 8.86 -13.50
C VAL A 207 -3.64 7.66 -13.77
N PRO A 208 -4.14 6.41 -13.73
CA PRO A 208 -3.32 5.22 -13.98
C PRO A 208 -2.62 5.20 -15.34
N GLU A 209 -3.20 5.79 -16.36
CA GLU A 209 -2.64 5.91 -17.71
C GLU A 209 -1.30 6.64 -17.74
N ASP A 210 -1.06 7.59 -16.84
CA ASP A 210 0.20 8.33 -16.73
C ASP A 210 1.38 7.40 -16.39
N ILE A 211 1.13 6.33 -15.63
CA ILE A 211 2.14 5.30 -15.33
C ILE A 211 2.54 4.57 -16.62
N LEU A 212 1.55 4.22 -17.46
CA LEU A 212 1.82 3.53 -18.72
C LEU A 212 2.61 4.43 -19.68
N GLU A 213 2.31 5.72 -19.72
CA GLU A 213 3.05 6.70 -20.52
C GLU A 213 4.49 6.85 -20.03
N TYR A 214 4.67 6.96 -18.71
CA TYR A 214 6.01 7.03 -18.10
C TYR A 214 6.86 5.80 -18.46
N VAL A 215 6.31 4.61 -18.31
CA VAL A 215 6.99 3.34 -18.63
C VAL A 215 7.42 3.25 -20.09
N ARG A 216 6.63 3.82 -21.02
CA ARG A 216 6.96 3.84 -22.46
C ARG A 216 8.04 4.82 -22.84
N THR A 217 8.23 5.85 -22.05
CA THR A 217 9.13 6.98 -22.37
C THR A 217 10.47 6.93 -21.62
N HIS A 218 10.56 6.13 -20.57
CA HIS A 218 11.76 5.96 -19.73
C HIS A 218 12.22 4.50 -19.71
#